data_ed99c0674a5aad91bc77fba852735ca4
#
_entry.id   ed99c0674a5aad91bc77fba852735ca4
#
_cell.length_a   1.000
_cell.length_b   1.000
_cell.length_c   1.000
_cell.angle_alpha   90.00
_cell.angle_beta   90.00
_cell.angle_gamma   90.00
#
_symmetry.space_group_name_H-M   'P 1'
#
loop_
_entity.id
_entity.type
_entity.pdbx_description
1 polymer ?
#
loop_
_entity_poly.entity_id
_entity_poly.type
_entity_poly.pdbx_seq_one_letter_code
_entity_poly.pdbx_strand_id
1 'polypeptide(L)'
;SFLVVVSVAVSCGPSANDADATGNFEAEEVVVSAEANGKLLRLTLEEGTELKAGQVVGFVDTTQLYLRKKQLLYSVQAVMARQPDASSQLATIEKQLETAKFEKKRVESLLKDDAATRKQLDDLDAQVELLQKQYASMKTSLQITSRSLVSETLPLKAQLEQTEDQIKKSVITSPMDGLVLAKYAEENEMTATGKPIFKMANLQSLILRAYVAGNQLTSFKLGQTLQVRVDDNQGGYKTYEGVVAWVSDRAEFTPKTIQTKEERANLVYAIKVTVKNDGFLKIGMYGEVVLK
;
A
#
# COMPACT_ATOMS: atom_id res chain seq x y z
N SER A 1 -62.18 12.10 69.71
CA SER A 1 -61.01 11.53 68.97
C SER A 1 -61.06 11.97 67.52
N PHE A 2 -60.16 12.88 67.19
CA PHE A 2 -59.99 13.38 65.80
C PHE A 2 -58.80 12.62 65.16
N LEU A 3 -59.09 11.87 64.13
CA LEU A 3 -58.07 11.07 63.39
C LEU A 3 -57.55 11.97 62.24
N VAL A 4 -56.33 12.44 62.35
CA VAL A 4 -55.63 13.20 61.27
C VAL A 4 -54.96 12.16 60.34
N VAL A 5 -55.47 12.04 59.13
CA VAL A 5 -54.89 11.23 58.07
C VAL A 5 -53.84 12.14 57.40
N VAL A 6 -52.54 11.87 57.60
CA VAL A 6 -51.44 12.47 56.87
C VAL A 6 -51.26 11.75 55.55
N SER A 7 -51.66 12.33 54.45
CA SER A 7 -51.37 11.87 53.07
C SER A 7 -49.91 12.21 52.75
N VAL A 8 -49.06 11.19 52.68
CA VAL A 8 -47.71 11.27 52.14
C VAL A 8 -47.84 11.23 50.62
N ALA A 9 -47.69 12.35 49.97
CA ALA A 9 -47.55 12.46 48.51
C ALA A 9 -46.14 11.99 48.13
N VAL A 10 -46.01 10.75 47.62
CA VAL A 10 -44.82 10.26 46.98
C VAL A 10 -44.71 10.99 45.66
N SER A 11 -43.88 12.01 45.56
CA SER A 11 -43.47 12.65 44.32
C SER A 11 -42.58 11.68 43.57
N CYS A 12 -43.08 10.99 42.54
CA CYS A 12 -42.27 10.44 41.48
C CYS A 12 -41.64 11.59 40.70
N GLY A 13 -40.47 12.02 41.07
CA GLY A 13 -39.64 12.88 40.22
C GLY A 13 -39.24 12.12 38.96
N PRO A 14 -39.14 12.79 37.80
CA PRO A 14 -38.63 12.13 36.59
C PRO A 14 -37.23 11.61 36.89
N SER A 15 -37.00 10.33 36.55
CA SER A 15 -35.69 9.69 36.63
C SER A 15 -34.71 10.50 35.77
N ALA A 16 -33.75 11.13 36.41
CA ALA A 16 -32.76 12.03 35.75
C ALA A 16 -31.67 11.26 34.96
N ASN A 17 -32.04 10.17 34.31
CA ASN A 17 -31.11 9.27 33.62
C ASN A 17 -31.61 8.72 32.28
N ASP A 18 -32.41 9.46 31.54
CA ASP A 18 -32.77 9.03 30.18
C ASP A 18 -31.63 9.38 29.22
N ALA A 19 -30.96 8.33 28.71
CA ALA A 19 -30.04 8.46 27.59
C ALA A 19 -30.83 8.72 26.31
N ASP A 20 -30.39 9.69 25.49
CA ASP A 20 -31.03 10.03 24.22
C ASP A 20 -30.75 8.97 23.14
N ALA A 21 -29.63 8.27 23.21
CA ALA A 21 -29.26 7.16 22.36
C ALA A 21 -28.34 6.17 23.11
N THR A 22 -28.42 4.92 22.72
CA THR A 22 -27.59 3.87 23.34
C THR A 22 -27.00 2.96 22.28
N GLY A 23 -25.83 2.38 22.57
CA GLY A 23 -25.16 1.52 21.62
C GLY A 23 -23.89 0.89 22.14
N ASN A 24 -23.11 0.33 21.24
CA ASN A 24 -21.84 -0.32 21.59
C ASN A 24 -20.66 0.35 20.88
N PHE A 25 -19.51 0.31 21.53
CA PHE A 25 -18.25 0.76 20.95
C PHE A 25 -17.72 -0.23 19.91
N GLU A 26 -17.38 0.30 18.76
CA GLU A 26 -16.74 -0.40 17.65
C GLU A 26 -15.39 0.26 17.34
N ALA A 27 -14.50 -0.47 16.67
CA ALA A 27 -13.28 0.08 16.07
C ALA A 27 -13.26 -0.19 14.58
N GLU A 28 -12.50 0.60 13.84
CA GLU A 28 -12.19 0.28 12.45
C GLU A 28 -11.14 -0.83 12.43
N GLU A 29 -11.59 -2.04 12.09
CA GLU A 29 -10.75 -3.22 12.05
C GLU A 29 -10.18 -3.42 10.65
N VAL A 30 -8.88 -3.68 10.57
CA VAL A 30 -8.17 -4.05 9.35
C VAL A 30 -7.68 -5.49 9.45
N VAL A 31 -8.05 -6.31 8.47
CA VAL A 31 -7.53 -7.67 8.34
C VAL A 31 -6.33 -7.62 7.39
N VAL A 32 -5.16 -7.87 7.92
CA VAL A 32 -3.91 -7.98 7.15
C VAL A 32 -3.80 -9.40 6.62
N SER A 33 -3.74 -9.51 5.29
CA SER A 33 -3.64 -10.78 4.57
C SER A 33 -2.28 -10.93 3.91
N ALA A 34 -1.84 -12.17 3.68
CA ALA A 34 -0.62 -12.45 2.94
C ALA A 34 -0.75 -11.97 1.49
N GLU A 35 0.31 -11.34 0.98
CA GLU A 35 0.42 -10.92 -0.42
C GLU A 35 1.28 -11.90 -1.26
N ALA A 36 1.87 -12.91 -0.61
CA ALA A 36 2.73 -13.91 -1.24
C ALA A 36 2.33 -15.33 -0.84
N ASN A 37 2.69 -16.28 -1.72
CA ASN A 37 2.49 -17.70 -1.48
C ASN A 37 3.78 -18.32 -0.95
N GLY A 38 3.68 -19.14 0.09
CA GLY A 38 4.83 -19.86 0.65
C GLY A 38 4.67 -20.19 2.13
N LYS A 39 5.75 -20.66 2.73
CA LYS A 39 5.81 -20.96 4.16
C LYS A 39 6.11 -19.67 4.93
N LEU A 40 5.38 -19.42 6.02
CA LEU A 40 5.69 -18.37 6.97
C LEU A 40 6.97 -18.76 7.74
N LEU A 41 8.07 -18.11 7.43
CA LEU A 41 9.36 -18.39 8.10
C LEU A 41 9.44 -17.77 9.48
N ARG A 42 8.79 -16.64 9.65
CA ARG A 42 8.77 -15.89 10.91
C ARG A 42 7.49 -15.07 11.01
N LEU A 43 6.90 -15.06 12.21
CA LEU A 43 5.76 -14.21 12.54
C LEU A 43 5.89 -13.79 14.01
N THR A 44 6.32 -12.52 14.24
CA THR A 44 6.70 -12.02 15.58
C THR A 44 5.61 -11.16 16.21
N LEU A 45 4.35 -11.50 16.03
CA LEU A 45 3.23 -10.80 16.64
C LEU A 45 2.42 -11.74 17.52
N GLU A 46 1.84 -11.17 18.56
CA GLU A 46 0.87 -11.84 19.44
C GLU A 46 -0.35 -10.92 19.63
N GLU A 47 -1.47 -11.49 20.01
CA GLU A 47 -2.66 -10.71 20.36
C GLU A 47 -2.35 -9.73 21.50
N GLY A 48 -2.81 -8.50 21.39
CA GLY A 48 -2.48 -7.44 22.32
C GLY A 48 -1.15 -6.71 22.05
N THR A 49 -0.41 -7.07 21.01
CA THR A 49 0.81 -6.36 20.61
C THR A 49 0.47 -5.03 19.92
N GLU A 50 1.10 -3.95 20.35
CA GLU A 50 1.03 -2.66 19.64
C GLU A 50 2.02 -2.65 18.49
N LEU A 51 1.55 -2.25 17.30
CA LEU A 51 2.33 -2.14 16.07
C LEU A 51 2.31 -0.71 15.56
N LYS A 52 3.39 -0.33 14.88
CA LYS A 52 3.49 0.93 14.15
C LYS A 52 3.34 0.69 12.65
N ALA A 53 2.81 1.69 11.93
CA ALA A 53 2.73 1.67 10.48
C ALA A 53 4.11 1.36 9.85
N GLY A 54 4.13 0.40 8.91
CA GLY A 54 5.36 -0.08 8.26
C GLY A 54 6.23 -1.03 9.10
N GLN A 55 5.87 -1.31 10.35
CA GLN A 55 6.61 -2.27 11.17
C GLN A 55 6.53 -3.67 10.56
N VAL A 56 7.69 -4.30 10.35
CA VAL A 56 7.80 -5.67 9.86
C VAL A 56 7.45 -6.64 10.98
N VAL A 57 6.50 -7.54 10.71
CA VAL A 57 6.00 -8.52 11.67
C VAL A 57 6.25 -9.97 11.26
N GLY A 58 6.60 -10.20 9.98
CA GLY A 58 6.85 -11.55 9.50
C GLY A 58 7.40 -11.62 8.09
N PHE A 59 7.74 -12.84 7.68
CA PHE A 59 8.31 -13.13 6.35
C PHE A 59 7.76 -14.44 5.80
N VAL A 60 7.37 -14.40 4.54
CA VAL A 60 7.09 -15.61 3.73
C VAL A 60 8.39 -16.05 3.04
N ASP A 61 8.58 -17.35 2.84
CA ASP A 61 9.77 -17.90 2.17
C ASP A 61 9.91 -17.36 0.74
N THR A 62 11.04 -16.74 0.49
CA THR A 62 11.41 -16.14 -0.81
C THR A 62 12.50 -16.90 -1.56
N THR A 63 12.91 -18.08 -1.09
CA THR A 63 14.05 -18.82 -1.65
C THR A 63 13.90 -19.02 -3.16
N GLN A 64 12.74 -19.47 -3.62
CA GLN A 64 12.48 -19.70 -5.05
C GLN A 64 12.46 -18.37 -5.85
N LEU A 65 11.89 -17.32 -5.29
CA LEU A 65 11.88 -15.98 -5.91
C LEU A 65 13.29 -15.42 -6.03
N TYR A 66 14.11 -15.60 -5.00
CA TYR A 66 15.52 -15.17 -5.02
C TYR A 66 16.33 -15.90 -6.08
N LEU A 67 16.15 -17.24 -6.22
CA LEU A 67 16.82 -18.04 -7.25
C LEU A 67 16.38 -17.60 -8.65
N ARG A 68 15.07 -17.33 -8.85
CA ARG A 68 14.54 -16.81 -10.11
C ARG A 68 15.11 -15.43 -10.44
N LYS A 69 15.18 -14.52 -9.45
CA LYS A 69 15.85 -13.21 -9.60
C LYS A 69 17.27 -13.37 -10.10
N LYS A 70 18.05 -14.27 -9.47
CA LYS A 70 19.44 -14.55 -9.83
C LYS A 70 19.57 -15.10 -11.25
N GLN A 71 18.67 -16.02 -11.66
CA GLN A 71 18.61 -16.56 -13.02
C GLN A 71 18.36 -15.44 -14.04
N LEU A 72 17.40 -14.54 -13.79
CA LEU A 72 17.08 -13.41 -14.68
C LEU A 72 18.24 -12.46 -14.82
N LEU A 73 18.94 -12.14 -13.71
CA LEU A 73 20.15 -11.32 -13.73
C LEU A 73 21.24 -11.92 -14.63
N TYR A 74 21.50 -13.23 -14.50
CA TYR A 74 22.47 -13.91 -15.36
C TYR A 74 22.03 -13.96 -16.82
N SER A 75 20.71 -14.07 -17.10
CA SER A 75 20.20 -14.01 -18.46
C SER A 75 20.43 -12.63 -19.09
N VAL A 76 20.23 -11.53 -18.34
CA VAL A 76 20.56 -10.19 -18.81
C VAL A 76 22.05 -10.04 -19.09
N GLN A 77 22.92 -10.54 -18.19
CA GLN A 77 24.35 -10.49 -18.38
C GLN A 77 24.81 -11.29 -19.62
N ALA A 78 24.22 -12.47 -19.85
CA ALA A 78 24.52 -13.30 -21.01
C ALA A 78 24.15 -12.62 -22.34
N VAL A 79 23.03 -11.90 -22.38
CA VAL A 79 22.65 -11.08 -23.54
C VAL A 79 23.66 -9.96 -23.76
N MET A 80 23.99 -9.22 -22.71
CA MET A 80 24.91 -8.08 -22.80
C MET A 80 26.36 -8.50 -23.13
N ALA A 81 26.75 -9.70 -22.73
CA ALA A 81 28.09 -10.24 -23.06
C ALA A 81 28.30 -10.50 -24.57
N ARG A 82 27.19 -10.54 -25.35
CA ARG A 82 27.26 -10.65 -26.82
C ARG A 82 27.50 -9.30 -27.50
N GLN A 83 27.61 -8.21 -26.74
CA GLN A 83 27.84 -6.88 -27.30
C GLN A 83 29.18 -6.82 -28.01
N PRO A 84 29.23 -6.43 -29.32
CA PRO A 84 30.46 -6.37 -30.06
C PRO A 84 31.35 -5.21 -29.52
N ASP A 85 32.67 -5.45 -29.50
CA ASP A 85 33.62 -4.39 -29.28
C ASP A 85 33.70 -3.51 -30.56
N ALA A 86 32.88 -2.46 -30.56
CA ALA A 86 32.80 -1.53 -31.66
C ALA A 86 34.12 -0.78 -31.89
N SER A 87 34.88 -0.52 -30.81
CA SER A 87 36.14 0.23 -30.89
C SER A 87 37.20 -0.57 -31.67
N SER A 88 37.42 -1.82 -31.32
CA SER A 88 38.34 -2.71 -32.00
C SER A 88 37.98 -2.97 -33.45
N GLN A 89 36.69 -3.14 -33.75
CA GLN A 89 36.24 -3.42 -35.14
C GLN A 89 36.37 -2.19 -36.05
N LEU A 90 36.18 -0.99 -35.53
CA LEU A 90 36.33 0.26 -36.30
C LEU A 90 37.77 0.68 -36.44
N ALA A 91 38.62 0.38 -35.49
CA ALA A 91 40.03 0.83 -35.44
C ALA A 91 40.82 0.44 -36.71
N THR A 92 40.54 -0.76 -37.27
CA THR A 92 41.21 -1.21 -38.50
C THR A 92 40.85 -0.31 -39.71
N ILE A 93 39.58 -0.04 -39.91
CA ILE A 93 39.09 0.79 -41.02
C ILE A 93 39.53 2.24 -40.80
N GLU A 94 39.49 2.71 -39.56
CA GLU A 94 39.94 4.07 -39.21
C GLU A 94 41.45 4.28 -39.54
N LYS A 95 42.28 3.30 -39.25
CA LYS A 95 43.72 3.35 -39.58
C LYS A 95 43.94 3.31 -41.08
N GLN A 96 43.21 2.49 -41.82
CA GLN A 96 43.27 2.49 -43.27
C GLN A 96 42.84 3.84 -43.87
N LEU A 97 41.78 4.44 -43.35
CA LEU A 97 41.31 5.75 -43.74
C LEU A 97 42.34 6.87 -43.47
N GLU A 98 42.96 6.84 -42.29
CA GLU A 98 44.03 7.75 -41.92
C GLU A 98 45.22 7.65 -42.90
N THR A 99 45.63 6.43 -43.23
CA THR A 99 46.71 6.17 -44.17
C THR A 99 46.34 6.68 -45.57
N ALA A 100 45.13 6.35 -46.07
CA ALA A 100 44.68 6.80 -47.37
C ALA A 100 44.61 8.36 -47.48
N LYS A 101 44.14 9.02 -46.43
CA LYS A 101 44.11 10.47 -46.33
C LYS A 101 45.53 11.10 -46.35
N PHE A 102 46.45 10.45 -45.66
CA PHE A 102 47.83 10.92 -45.67
C PHE A 102 48.45 10.80 -47.06
N GLU A 103 48.30 9.66 -47.75
CA GLU A 103 48.79 9.46 -49.12
C GLU A 103 48.12 10.42 -50.11
N LYS A 104 46.79 10.65 -50.00
CA LYS A 104 46.12 11.68 -50.80
C LYS A 104 46.75 13.03 -50.64
N LYS A 105 46.99 13.50 -49.39
CA LYS A 105 47.61 14.80 -49.12
C LYS A 105 49.03 14.87 -49.69
N ARG A 106 49.79 13.77 -49.67
CA ARG A 106 51.10 13.69 -50.28
C ARG A 106 51.05 13.85 -51.82
N VAL A 107 50.10 13.10 -52.48
CA VAL A 107 49.93 13.21 -53.93
C VAL A 107 49.39 14.58 -54.38
N GLU A 108 48.52 15.20 -53.59
CA GLU A 108 48.06 16.58 -53.79
C GLU A 108 49.23 17.59 -53.81
N SER A 109 50.22 17.39 -52.94
CA SER A 109 51.43 18.25 -52.94
C SER A 109 52.31 17.97 -54.13
N LEU A 110 52.54 16.71 -54.49
CA LEU A 110 53.34 16.34 -55.67
C LEU A 110 52.70 16.80 -56.98
N LEU A 111 51.36 16.84 -57.07
CA LEU A 111 50.67 17.34 -58.24
C LEU A 111 50.89 18.85 -58.47
N LYS A 112 51.06 19.64 -57.43
CA LYS A 112 51.38 21.05 -57.50
C LYS A 112 52.80 21.30 -58.08
N ASP A 113 53.69 20.34 -57.88
CA ASP A 113 55.07 20.36 -58.38
C ASP A 113 55.22 19.58 -59.71
N ASP A 114 54.11 19.26 -60.40
CA ASP A 114 54.04 18.46 -61.64
C ASP A 114 54.69 17.06 -61.53
N ALA A 115 54.86 16.56 -60.30
CA ALA A 115 55.51 15.27 -59.99
C ALA A 115 54.51 14.10 -59.78
N ALA A 116 53.21 14.30 -59.99
CA ALA A 116 52.12 13.29 -59.92
C ALA A 116 51.07 13.53 -61.01
N THR A 117 50.24 12.52 -61.29
CA THR A 117 49.15 12.60 -62.26
C THR A 117 47.81 12.85 -61.60
N ARG A 118 46.89 13.54 -62.30
CA ARG A 118 45.51 13.71 -61.85
C ARG A 118 44.83 12.37 -61.59
N LYS A 119 45.06 11.35 -62.43
CA LYS A 119 44.49 10.02 -62.24
C LYS A 119 44.89 9.41 -60.90
N GLN A 120 46.12 9.58 -60.43
CA GLN A 120 46.56 9.10 -59.10
C GLN A 120 45.82 9.78 -57.98
N LEU A 121 45.50 11.08 -58.09
CA LEU A 121 44.69 11.78 -57.09
C LEU A 121 43.23 11.29 -57.10
N ASP A 122 42.63 11.14 -58.30
CA ASP A 122 41.26 10.64 -58.46
C ASP A 122 41.09 9.21 -57.90
N ASP A 123 42.08 8.34 -58.09
CA ASP A 123 42.11 6.98 -57.54
C ASP A 123 42.17 6.98 -55.99
N LEU A 124 42.97 7.89 -55.40
CA LEU A 124 43.03 8.04 -53.93
C LEU A 124 41.75 8.68 -53.37
N ASP A 125 41.14 9.60 -54.08
CA ASP A 125 39.85 10.19 -53.68
C ASP A 125 38.77 9.13 -53.63
N ALA A 126 38.70 8.30 -54.66
CA ALA A 126 37.76 7.16 -54.68
C ALA A 126 38.03 6.16 -53.54
N GLN A 127 39.33 5.90 -53.22
CA GLN A 127 39.69 5.03 -52.14
C GLN A 127 39.31 5.61 -50.75
N VAL A 128 39.57 6.91 -50.53
CA VAL A 128 39.16 7.62 -49.30
C VAL A 128 37.66 7.58 -49.14
N GLU A 129 36.89 7.89 -50.21
CA GLU A 129 35.42 7.84 -50.18
C GLU A 129 34.88 6.45 -49.88
N LEU A 130 35.49 5.41 -50.49
CA LEU A 130 35.07 4.02 -50.22
C LEU A 130 35.30 3.65 -48.76
N LEU A 131 36.47 3.97 -48.19
CA LEU A 131 36.80 3.68 -46.78
C LEU A 131 35.90 4.46 -45.82
N GLN A 132 35.56 5.71 -46.14
CA GLN A 132 34.59 6.50 -45.36
C GLN A 132 33.21 5.85 -45.32
N LYS A 133 32.71 5.39 -46.47
CA LYS A 133 31.44 4.69 -46.58
C LYS A 133 31.44 3.35 -45.83
N GLN A 134 32.55 2.60 -45.93
CA GLN A 134 32.75 1.36 -45.19
C GLN A 134 32.74 1.60 -43.65
N TYR A 135 33.46 2.63 -43.18
CA TYR A 135 33.45 3.04 -41.79
C TYR A 135 32.05 3.40 -41.28
N ALA A 136 31.33 4.26 -42.02
CA ALA A 136 29.99 4.68 -41.69
C ALA A 136 28.99 3.49 -41.63
N SER A 137 29.06 2.60 -42.64
CA SER A 137 28.24 1.40 -42.70
C SER A 137 28.50 0.44 -41.53
N MET A 138 29.78 0.18 -41.25
CA MET A 138 30.17 -0.67 -40.11
C MET A 138 29.72 -0.08 -38.78
N LYS A 139 29.94 1.23 -38.57
CA LYS A 139 29.49 1.96 -37.37
C LYS A 139 27.98 1.85 -37.18
N THR A 140 27.21 2.05 -38.26
CA THR A 140 25.76 1.93 -38.22
C THR A 140 25.32 0.50 -37.88
N SER A 141 25.93 -0.51 -38.49
CA SER A 141 25.66 -1.92 -38.20
C SER A 141 25.90 -2.28 -36.74
N LEU A 142 27.05 -1.86 -36.19
CA LEU A 142 27.40 -2.07 -34.79
C LEU A 142 26.43 -1.36 -33.82
N GLN A 143 25.99 -0.15 -34.17
CA GLN A 143 24.97 0.58 -33.40
C GLN A 143 23.63 -0.13 -33.40
N ILE A 144 23.18 -0.65 -34.56
CA ILE A 144 21.93 -1.41 -34.67
C ILE A 144 22.03 -2.68 -33.82
N THR A 145 23.13 -3.44 -33.93
CA THR A 145 23.35 -4.64 -33.13
C THR A 145 23.33 -4.33 -31.63
N SER A 146 24.03 -3.28 -31.19
CA SER A 146 24.04 -2.87 -29.79
C SER A 146 22.64 -2.48 -29.29
N ARG A 147 21.87 -1.71 -30.09
CA ARG A 147 20.48 -1.36 -29.74
C ARG A 147 19.57 -2.58 -29.68
N SER A 148 19.75 -3.53 -30.59
CA SER A 148 18.98 -4.78 -30.59
C SER A 148 19.21 -5.60 -29.32
N LEU A 149 20.48 -5.73 -28.89
CA LEU A 149 20.83 -6.43 -27.66
C LEU A 149 20.25 -5.73 -26.42
N VAL A 150 20.29 -4.39 -26.36
CA VAL A 150 19.66 -3.63 -25.28
C VAL A 150 18.14 -3.91 -25.28
N SER A 151 17.50 -3.88 -26.46
CA SER A 151 16.06 -4.15 -26.56
C SER A 151 15.71 -5.57 -26.14
N GLU A 152 16.57 -6.57 -26.43
CA GLU A 152 16.41 -7.97 -25.97
C GLU A 152 16.46 -8.09 -24.44
N THR A 153 17.13 -7.18 -23.74
CA THR A 153 17.17 -7.18 -22.27
C THR A 153 15.91 -6.61 -21.62
N LEU A 154 15.12 -5.79 -22.30
CA LEU A 154 13.97 -5.10 -21.71
C LEU A 154 12.92 -6.04 -21.11
N PRO A 155 12.47 -7.11 -21.82
CA PRO A 155 11.52 -8.05 -21.22
C PRO A 155 12.10 -8.82 -20.04
N LEU A 156 13.41 -9.11 -20.03
CA LEU A 156 14.09 -9.77 -18.92
C LEU A 156 14.14 -8.84 -17.69
N LYS A 157 14.41 -7.56 -17.90
CA LYS A 157 14.39 -6.54 -16.84
C LYS A 157 12.98 -6.37 -16.25
N ALA A 158 11.94 -6.34 -17.09
CA ALA A 158 10.56 -6.30 -16.61
C ALA A 158 10.20 -7.53 -15.76
N GLN A 159 10.63 -8.72 -16.14
CA GLN A 159 10.46 -9.93 -15.32
C GLN A 159 11.25 -9.87 -14.01
N LEU A 160 12.44 -9.25 -14.03
CA LEU A 160 13.25 -9.03 -12.83
C LEU A 160 12.52 -8.11 -11.85
N GLU A 161 12.00 -6.97 -12.32
CA GLU A 161 11.21 -6.04 -11.51
C GLU A 161 9.95 -6.71 -10.93
N GLN A 162 9.24 -7.51 -11.72
CA GLN A 162 8.10 -8.29 -11.22
C GLN A 162 8.50 -9.26 -10.11
N THR A 163 9.64 -9.94 -10.25
CA THR A 163 10.14 -10.87 -9.23
C THR A 163 10.56 -10.12 -7.97
N GLU A 164 11.15 -8.94 -8.10
CA GLU A 164 11.51 -8.07 -6.97
C GLU A 164 10.28 -7.56 -6.22
N ASP A 165 9.20 -7.21 -6.93
CA ASP A 165 7.93 -6.83 -6.31
C ASP A 165 7.33 -8.01 -5.51
N GLN A 166 7.37 -9.22 -6.05
CA GLN A 166 6.94 -10.44 -5.33
C GLN A 166 7.77 -10.69 -4.06
N ILE A 167 9.08 -10.44 -4.11
CA ILE A 167 9.96 -10.54 -2.93
C ILE A 167 9.57 -9.49 -1.89
N LYS A 168 9.30 -8.25 -2.29
CA LYS A 168 8.84 -7.20 -1.37
C LYS A 168 7.52 -7.56 -0.69
N LYS A 169 6.56 -8.09 -1.45
CA LYS A 169 5.25 -8.56 -0.96
C LYS A 169 5.32 -9.77 -0.03
N SER A 170 6.47 -10.44 0.02
CA SER A 170 6.71 -11.55 0.96
C SER A 170 7.04 -11.06 2.38
N VAL A 171 7.25 -9.76 2.56
CA VAL A 171 7.44 -9.14 3.88
C VAL A 171 6.08 -8.70 4.40
N ILE A 172 5.68 -9.21 5.56
CA ILE A 172 4.42 -8.86 6.20
C ILE A 172 4.66 -7.66 7.11
N THR A 173 3.93 -6.56 6.84
CA THR A 173 4.05 -5.31 7.59
C THR A 173 2.71 -4.87 8.15
N SER A 174 2.74 -4.06 9.20
CA SER A 174 1.56 -3.38 9.70
C SER A 174 1.19 -2.21 8.78
N PRO A 175 -0.05 -2.11 8.28
CA PRO A 175 -0.48 -1.00 7.43
C PRO A 175 -0.72 0.31 8.19
N MET A 176 -0.90 0.25 9.51
CA MET A 176 -1.25 1.39 10.35
C MET A 176 -0.73 1.23 11.79
N ASP A 177 -0.79 2.29 12.57
CA ASP A 177 -0.60 2.20 14.01
C ASP A 177 -1.83 1.57 14.68
N GLY A 178 -1.62 0.60 15.57
CA GLY A 178 -2.75 -0.05 16.24
C GLY A 178 -2.36 -1.27 17.05
N LEU A 179 -3.37 -1.91 17.61
CA LEU A 179 -3.26 -3.11 18.43
C LEU A 179 -3.68 -4.35 17.64
N VAL A 180 -2.96 -5.45 17.76
CA VAL A 180 -3.34 -6.75 17.21
C VAL A 180 -4.52 -7.30 18.01
N LEU A 181 -5.65 -7.51 17.35
CA LEU A 181 -6.88 -8.03 17.95
C LEU A 181 -6.99 -9.55 17.87
N ALA A 182 -6.52 -10.12 16.76
CA ALA A 182 -6.55 -11.57 16.52
C ALA A 182 -5.42 -11.99 15.60
N LYS A 183 -4.84 -13.15 15.86
CA LYS A 183 -3.82 -13.82 15.06
C LYS A 183 -4.45 -15.02 14.35
N TYR A 184 -4.34 -15.11 13.03
CA TYR A 184 -4.97 -16.14 12.21
C TYR A 184 -3.99 -17.16 11.62
N ALA A 185 -2.69 -16.91 11.74
CA ALA A 185 -1.66 -17.78 11.18
C ALA A 185 -0.48 -17.92 12.16
N GLU A 186 0.17 -19.06 12.10
CA GLU A 186 1.34 -19.36 12.93
C GLU A 186 2.62 -19.48 12.10
N GLU A 187 3.74 -19.31 12.80
CA GLU A 187 5.05 -19.56 12.21
C GLU A 187 5.14 -21.01 11.72
N ASN A 188 5.77 -21.22 10.58
CA ASN A 188 5.89 -22.50 9.88
C ASN A 188 4.64 -22.99 9.14
N GLU A 189 3.51 -22.29 9.18
CA GLU A 189 2.35 -22.60 8.33
C GLU A 189 2.57 -22.20 6.87
N MET A 190 1.81 -22.85 5.97
CA MET A 190 1.70 -22.44 4.58
C MET A 190 0.66 -21.33 4.46
N THR A 191 1.04 -20.26 3.76
CA THR A 191 0.14 -19.17 3.42
C THR A 191 0.00 -19.01 1.91
N ALA A 192 -1.07 -18.33 1.50
CA ALA A 192 -1.35 -17.98 0.12
C ALA A 192 -1.86 -16.54 0.03
N THR A 193 -1.72 -15.92 -1.12
CA THR A 193 -2.23 -14.56 -1.38
C THR A 193 -3.72 -14.46 -1.01
N GLY A 194 -4.06 -13.49 -0.18
CA GLY A 194 -5.41 -13.27 0.35
C GLY A 194 -5.73 -14.03 1.64
N LYS A 195 -4.89 -14.97 2.11
CA LYS A 195 -5.11 -15.66 3.39
C LYS A 195 -4.88 -14.66 4.54
N PRO A 196 -5.85 -14.48 5.46
CA PRO A 196 -5.69 -13.62 6.64
C PRO A 196 -4.51 -14.09 7.51
N ILE A 197 -3.70 -13.13 7.96
CA ILE A 197 -2.59 -13.37 8.89
C ILE A 197 -2.91 -12.85 10.28
N PHE A 198 -3.39 -11.62 10.39
CA PHE A 198 -3.83 -11.04 11.65
C PHE A 198 -4.86 -9.95 11.42
N LYS A 199 -5.58 -9.60 12.48
CA LYS A 199 -6.51 -8.48 12.54
C LYS A 199 -6.01 -7.45 13.52
N MET A 200 -6.12 -6.17 13.17
CA MET A 200 -5.72 -5.07 14.03
C MET A 200 -6.70 -3.92 13.96
N ALA A 201 -6.67 -3.05 14.96
CA ALA A 201 -7.43 -1.82 14.99
C ALA A 201 -6.66 -0.70 15.70
N ASN A 202 -6.96 0.55 15.33
CA ASN A 202 -6.51 1.69 16.10
C ASN A 202 -7.51 1.93 17.26
N LEU A 203 -7.04 1.73 18.49
CA LEU A 203 -7.85 1.91 19.70
C LEU A 203 -7.69 3.29 20.36
N GLN A 204 -6.94 4.23 19.78
CA GLN A 204 -6.82 5.59 20.31
C GLN A 204 -8.12 6.38 20.19
N SER A 205 -8.96 6.04 19.23
CA SER A 205 -10.32 6.51 19.12
C SER A 205 -11.25 5.37 18.78
N LEU A 206 -12.40 5.33 19.42
CA LEU A 206 -13.44 4.33 19.17
C LEU A 206 -14.68 5.02 18.62
N ILE A 207 -15.52 4.25 17.97
CA ILE A 207 -16.78 4.69 17.40
C ILE A 207 -17.91 4.09 18.24
N LEU A 208 -18.66 4.93 18.94
CA LEU A 208 -19.93 4.49 19.53
C LEU A 208 -20.97 4.44 18.43
N ARG A 209 -21.41 3.24 18.04
CA ARG A 209 -22.56 3.03 17.19
C ARG A 209 -23.79 2.99 18.08
N ALA A 210 -24.49 4.11 18.15
CA ALA A 210 -25.69 4.27 18.98
C ALA A 210 -26.94 4.35 18.10
N TYR A 211 -28.08 4.02 18.69
CA TYR A 211 -29.36 3.98 18.02
C TYR A 211 -30.30 5.01 18.63
N VAL A 212 -30.91 5.81 17.76
CA VAL A 212 -31.80 6.93 18.11
C VAL A 212 -33.19 6.65 17.58
N ALA A 213 -34.21 6.98 18.37
CA ALA A 213 -35.58 6.91 17.92
C ALA A 213 -35.88 7.97 16.81
N GLY A 214 -36.74 7.64 15.85
CA GLY A 214 -37.00 8.53 14.70
C GLY A 214 -37.49 9.93 15.06
N ASN A 215 -38.18 10.10 16.19
CA ASN A 215 -38.65 11.38 16.70
C ASN A 215 -37.51 12.27 17.28
N GLN A 216 -36.38 11.67 17.68
CA GLN A 216 -35.23 12.36 18.24
C GLN A 216 -34.15 12.61 17.18
N LEU A 217 -34.24 12.02 15.99
CA LEU A 217 -33.20 12.09 14.95
C LEU A 217 -32.81 13.53 14.56
N THR A 218 -33.76 14.45 14.55
CA THR A 218 -33.54 15.86 14.18
C THR A 218 -32.66 16.61 15.17
N SER A 219 -32.47 16.08 16.37
CA SER A 219 -31.63 16.65 17.42
C SER A 219 -30.14 16.30 17.24
N PHE A 220 -29.83 15.34 16.36
CA PHE A 220 -28.46 14.91 16.09
C PHE A 220 -27.98 15.44 14.74
N LYS A 221 -26.93 16.27 14.78
CA LYS A 221 -26.32 16.87 13.58
C LYS A 221 -24.90 16.40 13.39
N LEU A 222 -24.51 16.22 12.14
CA LEU A 222 -23.12 15.91 11.77
C LEU A 222 -22.17 16.98 12.34
N GLY A 223 -21.07 16.56 12.97
CA GLY A 223 -20.09 17.44 13.62
C GLY A 223 -20.51 17.94 14.99
N GLN A 224 -21.69 17.61 15.49
CA GLN A 224 -22.15 18.02 16.82
C GLN A 224 -21.35 17.30 17.90
N THR A 225 -20.91 18.07 18.90
CA THR A 225 -20.29 17.55 20.12
C THR A 225 -21.36 17.20 21.13
N LEU A 226 -21.25 16.02 21.75
CA LEU A 226 -22.18 15.52 22.76
C LEU A 226 -21.44 14.75 23.85
N GLN A 227 -22.15 14.42 24.92
CA GLN A 227 -21.61 13.64 26.02
C GLN A 227 -21.90 12.14 25.80
N VAL A 228 -20.86 11.32 25.97
CA VAL A 228 -20.96 9.86 25.97
C VAL A 228 -20.67 9.37 27.37
N ARG A 229 -21.58 8.60 27.94
CA ARG A 229 -21.45 7.98 29.26
C ARG A 229 -21.20 6.50 29.10
N VAL A 230 -20.35 5.97 29.95
CA VAL A 230 -20.03 4.54 30.03
C VAL A 230 -20.04 4.16 31.51
N ASP A 231 -20.60 3.00 31.84
CA ASP A 231 -20.62 2.51 33.20
C ASP A 231 -19.20 2.41 33.78
N ASP A 232 -19.00 2.92 34.97
CA ASP A 232 -17.80 2.68 35.72
C ASP A 232 -17.96 1.46 36.66
N ASN A 233 -16.84 0.92 37.12
CA ASN A 233 -16.85 -0.25 37.98
C ASN A 233 -17.34 0.05 39.43
N GLN A 234 -17.73 1.32 39.73
CA GLN A 234 -18.13 1.77 41.05
C GLN A 234 -19.63 2.12 41.12
N GLY A 235 -20.38 1.80 40.05
CA GLY A 235 -21.83 2.09 39.96
C GLY A 235 -22.15 3.53 39.54
N GLY A 236 -21.17 4.24 39.01
CA GLY A 236 -21.30 5.58 38.41
C GLY A 236 -21.10 5.55 36.89
N TYR A 237 -20.99 6.75 36.32
CA TYR A 237 -20.72 6.95 34.89
C TYR A 237 -19.40 7.67 34.69
N LYS A 238 -18.56 7.15 33.78
CA LYS A 238 -17.42 7.87 33.21
C LYS A 238 -17.88 8.59 31.94
N THR A 239 -17.67 9.90 31.87
CA THR A 239 -18.14 10.72 30.75
C THR A 239 -17.00 11.07 29.82
N TYR A 240 -17.26 10.95 28.52
CA TYR A 240 -16.36 11.31 27.44
C TYR A 240 -17.02 12.35 26.53
N GLU A 241 -16.22 13.14 25.86
CA GLU A 241 -16.68 13.99 24.78
C GLU A 241 -16.64 13.20 23.47
N GLY A 242 -17.78 13.19 22.74
CA GLY A 242 -17.90 12.53 21.45
C GLY A 242 -18.37 13.50 20.36
N VAL A 243 -17.97 13.22 19.12
CA VAL A 243 -18.38 14.00 17.95
C VAL A 243 -19.18 13.11 17.02
N VAL A 244 -20.38 13.56 16.59
CA VAL A 244 -21.21 12.84 15.62
C VAL A 244 -20.49 12.83 14.26
N ALA A 245 -19.98 11.68 13.87
CA ALA A 245 -19.27 11.48 12.61
C ALA A 245 -20.17 11.04 11.45
N TRP A 246 -21.30 10.43 11.76
CA TRP A 246 -22.26 9.94 10.77
C TRP A 246 -23.64 9.72 11.36
N VAL A 247 -24.66 9.94 10.53
CA VAL A 247 -26.07 9.68 10.84
C VAL A 247 -26.64 8.87 9.68
N SER A 248 -27.35 7.78 9.99
CA SER A 248 -27.94 6.90 8.98
C SER A 248 -29.11 7.56 8.24
N ASP A 249 -29.12 7.44 6.91
CA ASP A 249 -30.26 7.86 6.06
C ASP A 249 -31.39 6.81 6.01
N ARG A 250 -31.13 5.64 6.61
CA ARG A 250 -32.09 4.52 6.61
C ARG A 250 -32.40 4.08 8.02
N ALA A 251 -33.66 3.81 8.26
CA ALA A 251 -34.11 3.19 9.50
C ALA A 251 -33.61 1.73 9.58
N GLU A 252 -33.17 1.35 10.74
CA GLU A 252 -32.77 -0.03 11.08
C GLU A 252 -33.70 -0.59 12.13
N PHE A 253 -33.79 -1.91 12.22
CA PHE A 253 -34.46 -2.55 13.36
C PHE A 253 -33.46 -2.63 14.52
N THR A 254 -33.95 -2.44 15.76
CA THR A 254 -33.08 -2.60 16.94
C THR A 254 -32.47 -3.99 16.95
N PRO A 255 -31.15 -4.12 17.22
CA PRO A 255 -30.44 -5.41 17.17
C PRO A 255 -30.77 -6.38 18.32
N LYS A 256 -31.89 -6.18 19.05
CA LYS A 256 -32.31 -7.09 20.14
C LYS A 256 -32.97 -8.36 19.60
N THR A 257 -32.50 -9.50 20.08
CA THR A 257 -32.87 -10.85 19.64
C THR A 257 -34.27 -11.33 20.07
N ILE A 258 -34.96 -10.62 20.97
CA ILE A 258 -36.32 -10.95 21.40
C ILE A 258 -37.16 -9.69 21.31
N GLN A 259 -38.04 -9.64 20.32
CA GLN A 259 -38.95 -8.50 20.10
C GLN A 259 -40.37 -8.84 20.53
N THR A 260 -40.94 -8.04 21.43
CA THR A 260 -42.34 -8.04 21.70
C THR A 260 -43.13 -7.39 20.51
N LYS A 261 -44.42 -7.62 20.42
CA LYS A 261 -45.26 -7.03 19.34
C LYS A 261 -45.18 -5.50 19.30
N GLU A 262 -44.96 -4.84 20.43
CA GLU A 262 -44.89 -3.39 20.60
C GLU A 262 -43.52 -2.81 20.19
N GLU A 263 -42.43 -3.56 20.36
CA GLU A 263 -41.06 -3.15 19.98
C GLU A 263 -40.81 -3.22 18.46
N ARG A 264 -41.60 -3.99 17.69
CA ARG A 264 -41.51 -4.04 16.21
C ARG A 264 -41.92 -2.76 15.52
N ALA A 265 -42.58 -1.85 16.21
CA ALA A 265 -43.09 -0.59 15.62
C ALA A 265 -42.06 0.56 15.70
N ASN A 266 -40.97 0.42 16.44
CA ASN A 266 -40.02 1.50 16.65
C ASN A 266 -38.80 1.35 15.72
N LEU A 267 -38.88 2.05 14.58
CA LEU A 267 -37.75 2.26 13.69
C LEU A 267 -36.71 3.15 14.39
N VAL A 268 -35.48 2.71 14.40
CA VAL A 268 -34.35 3.45 14.96
C VAL A 268 -33.39 3.82 13.85
N TYR A 269 -32.65 4.88 14.06
CA TYR A 269 -31.56 5.31 13.16
C TYR A 269 -30.22 5.15 13.84
N ALA A 270 -29.27 4.57 13.15
CA ALA A 270 -27.91 4.45 13.66
C ALA A 270 -27.17 5.79 13.53
N ILE A 271 -26.46 6.16 14.58
CA ILE A 271 -25.49 7.26 14.56
C ILE A 271 -24.13 6.72 14.95
N LYS A 272 -23.08 7.29 14.37
CA LYS A 272 -21.69 7.00 14.75
C LYS A 272 -21.10 8.22 15.44
N VAL A 273 -20.65 8.02 16.67
CA VAL A 273 -20.02 9.04 17.49
C VAL A 273 -18.59 8.66 17.73
N THR A 274 -17.65 9.47 17.23
CA THR A 274 -16.21 9.27 17.47
C THR A 274 -15.84 9.76 18.87
N VAL A 275 -15.23 8.91 19.66
CA VAL A 275 -14.84 9.16 21.05
C VAL A 275 -13.35 8.88 21.18
N LYS A 276 -12.60 9.84 21.75
CA LYS A 276 -11.18 9.64 22.07
C LYS A 276 -11.06 8.68 23.25
N ASN A 277 -10.26 7.64 23.09
CA ASN A 277 -10.04 6.64 24.12
C ASN A 277 -8.83 6.97 24.98
N ASP A 278 -8.97 6.82 26.28
CA ASP A 278 -7.89 6.93 27.27
C ASP A 278 -7.34 5.57 27.71
N GLY A 279 -7.72 4.48 27.01
CA GLY A 279 -7.37 3.09 27.33
C GLY A 279 -8.44 2.34 28.14
N PHE A 280 -9.46 3.04 28.65
CA PHE A 280 -10.57 2.43 29.40
C PHE A 280 -11.59 1.79 28.45
N LEU A 281 -11.96 2.49 27.37
CA LEU A 281 -12.95 2.01 26.42
C LEU A 281 -12.45 0.78 25.67
N LYS A 282 -13.34 -0.21 25.52
CA LYS A 282 -13.07 -1.46 24.79
C LYS A 282 -14.13 -1.68 23.73
N ILE A 283 -13.77 -2.41 22.68
CA ILE A 283 -14.72 -2.85 21.63
C ILE A 283 -15.81 -3.69 22.30
N GLY A 284 -17.08 -3.43 21.94
CA GLY A 284 -18.25 -4.12 22.49
C GLY A 284 -18.78 -3.54 23.80
N MET A 285 -18.07 -2.60 24.46
CA MET A 285 -18.61 -1.91 25.64
C MET A 285 -19.86 -1.13 25.29
N TYR A 286 -20.82 -1.12 26.21
CA TYR A 286 -22.05 -0.34 26.13
C TYR A 286 -21.74 1.14 26.42
N GLY A 287 -22.42 2.01 25.70
CA GLY A 287 -22.31 3.44 25.90
C GLY A 287 -23.66 4.15 25.66
N GLU A 288 -23.83 5.25 26.35
CA GLU A 288 -25.00 6.12 26.31
C GLU A 288 -24.61 7.48 25.78
N VAL A 289 -25.48 8.05 24.93
CA VAL A 289 -25.34 9.41 24.43
C VAL A 289 -26.34 10.30 25.14
N VAL A 290 -25.88 11.46 25.60
CA VAL A 290 -26.70 12.48 26.23
C VAL A 290 -26.52 13.78 25.47
N LEU A 291 -27.64 14.35 24.98
CA LEU A 291 -27.68 15.69 24.41
C LEU A 291 -27.51 16.73 25.54
N LYS A 292 -26.65 17.70 25.32
CA LYS A 292 -26.48 18.83 26.25
C LYS A 292 -27.66 19.77 26.15
#